data_93545b7e645efdaaf6bae686219e8188
#
_entry.id   93545b7e645efdaaf6bae686219e8188
#
_cell.length_a   1.000
_cell.length_b   1.000
_cell.length_c   1.000
_cell.angle_alpha   90.00
_cell.angle_beta   90.00
_cell.angle_gamma   90.00
#
_symmetry.space_group_name_H-M   'P 1'
#
loop_
_entity.id
_entity.type
_entity.pdbx_description
1 polymer ?
#
loop_
_entity_poly.entity_id
_entity_poly.type
_entity_poly.pdbx_seq_one_letter_code
_entity_poly.pdbx_strand_id
1 'polypeptide(L)'
;MSNRSTNSLKRVIKETITSYKIESLIVLVLIIVSSIANVYGSMFLKSLIDDYIVPLLSQKVPNYVPLLNALMELAMIYGVGILATYGFNRIMVTISLGTLKHIRDELFEHMQTLPLRFFDTHAHGDIMSVYTNDTDTLRQLISQSIPQVIVSLMTIVSVTISMFILNVPLAILTIACGLLMVYTSKKISAKSGKYFIAQQKQLGVENGFIEEMMEGSKVIKVFTHEEQSIKDFDQVNDALFEASANANTFANVLMPIVMNIGYISYVLVAVVGSVFALNNIAGLTLGGIAAFLQLNRGFTNPIGQISMQLNAVIMADAGAKRIYEIIDTESEVDDGVVTLEQIDHDHWAWHHPRPNGKDELVPLRGDVRFENVNFSYNPDKQILFDVSLFAKPGQKIAFVGATGAGKTTITNLINRFYDIQSGSITYDGIDVKLIKKADLRKSLGIVLQDTNLFTGTIMDNIRYGRLDASDEECIAASKLANAHEFIKHLEHGYDTMIYAGGESLSQGQRQLLSIARAAVANPPVLILDEATSSIDTHTERIVQEGMDKLMEGRTVFVIAHRLSTIQNSDAIMVLEQGHIIERGNHEDLLKQKGKYYQLYTGAFELD
;
A
#
# COMPACT_ATOMS: atom_id res chain seq x y z
N MET A 1 -13.80 6.39 -17.33
CA MET A 1 -12.98 5.52 -16.45
C MET A 1 -12.89 4.03 -16.83
N SER A 2 -13.44 3.55 -17.93
CA SER A 2 -13.64 2.10 -18.19
C SER A 2 -12.56 1.37 -19.01
N ASN A 3 -11.47 2.01 -19.46
CA ASN A 3 -10.50 1.33 -20.37
C ASN A 3 -9.05 1.22 -19.85
N ARG A 4 -8.71 1.77 -18.68
CA ARG A 4 -7.37 1.66 -18.09
C ARG A 4 -7.17 0.41 -17.22
N SER A 5 -8.23 -0.10 -16.58
CA SER A 5 -8.13 -1.22 -15.61
C SER A 5 -7.84 -2.61 -16.23
N THR A 6 -7.98 -2.79 -17.54
CA THR A 6 -7.86 -4.13 -18.16
C THR A 6 -6.43 -4.57 -18.49
N ASN A 7 -5.39 -3.78 -18.15
CA ASN A 7 -4.02 -4.06 -18.58
C ASN A 7 -2.95 -3.90 -17.48
N SER A 8 -3.31 -3.86 -16.18
CA SER A 8 -2.35 -3.61 -15.10
C SER A 8 -1.20 -4.62 -15.08
N LEU A 9 -1.50 -5.90 -15.21
CA LEU A 9 -0.48 -6.94 -15.29
C LEU A 9 0.44 -6.78 -16.52
N LYS A 10 -0.13 -6.41 -17.68
CA LYS A 10 0.68 -6.14 -18.88
C LYS A 10 1.56 -4.91 -18.70
N ARG A 11 1.12 -3.90 -17.92
CA ARG A 11 1.92 -2.72 -17.58
C ARG A 11 3.13 -3.14 -16.75
N VAL A 12 2.95 -3.92 -15.67
CA VAL A 12 4.04 -4.47 -14.86
C VAL A 12 5.05 -5.23 -15.72
N ILE A 13 4.58 -6.17 -16.54
CA ILE A 13 5.45 -6.99 -17.40
C ILE A 13 6.22 -6.10 -18.40
N LYS A 14 5.53 -5.15 -19.02
CA LYS A 14 6.14 -4.21 -19.98
C LYS A 14 7.19 -3.34 -19.30
N GLU A 15 6.91 -2.77 -18.14
CA GLU A 15 7.83 -1.95 -17.37
C GLU A 15 9.05 -2.76 -16.93
N THR A 16 8.84 -3.99 -16.41
CA THR A 16 9.92 -4.91 -16.04
C THR A 16 10.84 -5.21 -17.24
N ILE A 17 10.28 -5.61 -18.39
CA ILE A 17 11.07 -5.91 -19.58
C ILE A 17 11.77 -4.66 -20.12
N THR A 18 11.12 -3.49 -20.05
CA THR A 18 11.70 -2.24 -20.56
C THR A 18 12.86 -1.76 -19.70
N SER A 19 12.77 -1.92 -18.38
CA SER A 19 13.82 -1.52 -17.44
C SER A 19 15.02 -2.49 -17.44
N TYR A 20 14.78 -3.80 -17.71
CA TYR A 20 15.78 -4.86 -17.67
C TYR A 20 15.88 -5.62 -19.00
N LYS A 21 16.02 -4.90 -20.13
CA LYS A 21 16.01 -5.49 -21.48
C LYS A 21 17.10 -6.52 -21.70
N ILE A 22 18.33 -6.21 -21.34
CA ILE A 22 19.50 -7.07 -21.55
C ILE A 22 19.40 -8.29 -20.64
N GLU A 23 19.10 -8.09 -19.39
CA GLU A 23 18.96 -9.15 -18.39
C GLU A 23 17.82 -10.11 -18.76
N SER A 24 16.68 -9.59 -19.21
CA SER A 24 15.54 -10.40 -19.67
C SER A 24 15.89 -11.24 -20.89
N LEU A 25 16.67 -10.68 -21.83
CA LEU A 25 17.15 -11.44 -22.99
C LEU A 25 18.14 -12.56 -22.57
N ILE A 26 19.07 -12.24 -21.66
CA ILE A 26 20.02 -13.25 -21.13
C ILE A 26 19.26 -14.37 -20.41
N VAL A 27 18.26 -14.03 -19.57
CA VAL A 27 17.39 -15.00 -18.90
C VAL A 27 16.72 -15.93 -19.92
N LEU A 28 16.14 -15.38 -21.00
CA LEU A 28 15.50 -16.18 -22.03
C LEU A 28 16.48 -17.14 -22.70
N VAL A 29 17.68 -16.68 -23.05
CA VAL A 29 18.74 -17.53 -23.63
C VAL A 29 19.15 -18.63 -22.67
N LEU A 30 19.36 -18.31 -21.39
CA LEU A 30 19.75 -19.30 -20.38
C LEU A 30 18.65 -20.33 -20.12
N ILE A 31 17.37 -19.93 -20.16
CA ILE A 31 16.23 -20.87 -20.09
C ILE A 31 16.23 -21.83 -21.29
N ILE A 32 16.46 -21.31 -22.48
CA ILE A 32 16.55 -22.15 -23.70
C ILE A 32 17.69 -23.16 -23.59
N VAL A 33 18.88 -22.70 -23.19
CA VAL A 33 20.06 -23.58 -22.99
C VAL A 33 19.78 -24.66 -21.96
N SER A 34 19.22 -24.30 -20.80
CA SER A 34 18.85 -25.25 -19.75
C SER A 34 17.81 -26.26 -20.23
N SER A 35 16.78 -25.81 -20.96
CA SER A 35 15.73 -26.68 -21.48
C SER A 35 16.29 -27.69 -22.53
N ILE A 36 17.15 -27.22 -23.43
CA ILE A 36 17.81 -28.09 -24.42
C ILE A 36 18.72 -29.14 -23.73
N ALA A 37 19.51 -28.74 -22.72
CA ALA A 37 20.38 -29.65 -21.99
C ALA A 37 19.56 -30.77 -21.32
N ASN A 38 18.43 -30.47 -20.70
CA ASN A 38 17.54 -31.46 -20.09
C ASN A 38 16.91 -32.41 -21.12
N VAL A 39 16.49 -31.91 -22.28
CA VAL A 39 15.89 -32.71 -23.33
C VAL A 39 16.93 -33.60 -24.01
N TYR A 40 18.15 -33.07 -24.25
CA TYR A 40 19.25 -33.84 -24.79
C TYR A 40 19.59 -35.03 -23.91
N GLY A 41 19.65 -34.82 -22.57
CA GLY A 41 19.87 -35.92 -21.64
C GLY A 41 18.80 -37.02 -21.70
N SER A 42 17.53 -36.63 -21.93
CA SER A 42 16.45 -37.62 -22.11
C SER A 42 16.59 -38.40 -23.43
N MET A 43 17.00 -37.74 -24.51
CA MET A 43 17.22 -38.38 -25.82
C MET A 43 18.50 -39.24 -25.81
N PHE A 44 19.55 -38.79 -25.12
CA PHE A 44 20.81 -39.55 -24.97
C PHE A 44 20.59 -40.91 -24.35
N LEU A 45 19.55 -41.10 -23.56
CA LEU A 45 19.21 -42.42 -22.99
C LEU A 45 19.01 -43.51 -24.07
N LYS A 46 18.50 -43.11 -25.26
CA LYS A 46 18.44 -44.05 -26.39
C LYS A 46 19.82 -44.51 -26.84
N SER A 47 20.71 -43.56 -27.16
CA SER A 47 22.06 -43.87 -27.57
C SER A 47 22.84 -44.60 -26.49
N LEU A 48 22.66 -44.23 -25.23
CA LEU A 48 23.30 -44.92 -24.11
C LEU A 48 22.96 -46.41 -24.07
N ILE A 49 21.69 -46.75 -24.29
CA ILE A 49 21.25 -48.16 -24.27
C ILE A 49 21.63 -48.85 -25.57
N ASP A 50 21.25 -48.28 -26.73
CA ASP A 50 21.35 -48.96 -28.01
C ASP A 50 22.79 -49.02 -28.56
N ASP A 51 23.59 -47.94 -28.40
CA ASP A 51 24.91 -47.81 -29.02
C ASP A 51 26.04 -48.18 -28.07
N TYR A 52 25.83 -48.11 -26.74
CA TYR A 52 26.89 -48.41 -25.76
C TYR A 52 26.60 -49.64 -24.90
N ILE A 53 25.41 -49.75 -24.26
CA ILE A 53 25.14 -50.84 -23.31
C ILE A 53 24.88 -52.16 -24.04
N VAL A 54 23.99 -52.21 -25.02
CA VAL A 54 23.61 -53.43 -25.73
C VAL A 54 24.82 -54.07 -26.45
N PRO A 55 25.68 -53.31 -27.16
CA PRO A 55 26.89 -53.87 -27.76
C PRO A 55 27.89 -54.42 -26.74
N LEU A 56 28.01 -53.79 -25.54
CA LEU A 56 28.89 -54.29 -24.49
C LEU A 56 28.47 -55.66 -23.95
N LEU A 57 27.17 -55.94 -23.88
CA LEU A 57 26.62 -57.21 -23.41
C LEU A 57 26.96 -58.39 -24.34
N SER A 58 27.26 -58.11 -25.62
CA SER A 58 27.62 -59.11 -26.62
C SER A 58 29.13 -59.34 -26.73
N GLN A 59 29.98 -58.59 -26.06
CA GLN A 59 31.44 -58.70 -26.11
C GLN A 59 31.99 -59.69 -25.07
N LYS A 60 32.91 -60.56 -25.45
CA LYS A 60 33.58 -61.46 -24.52
C LYS A 60 34.51 -60.72 -23.53
N VAL A 61 35.10 -59.60 -23.94
CA VAL A 61 35.91 -58.71 -23.11
C VAL A 61 35.38 -57.31 -23.31
N PRO A 62 34.55 -56.76 -22.36
CA PRO A 62 33.94 -55.48 -22.51
C PRO A 62 34.95 -54.32 -22.49
N ASN A 63 34.89 -53.41 -23.48
CA ASN A 63 35.65 -52.16 -23.47
C ASN A 63 34.77 -51.02 -23.01
N TYR A 64 34.98 -50.53 -21.79
CA TYR A 64 34.15 -49.47 -21.16
C TYR A 64 34.55 -48.03 -21.55
N VAL A 65 35.69 -47.85 -22.26
CA VAL A 65 36.21 -46.51 -22.59
C VAL A 65 35.20 -45.68 -23.41
N PRO A 66 34.54 -46.22 -24.47
CA PRO A 66 33.54 -45.46 -25.21
C PRO A 66 32.33 -45.02 -24.36
N LEU A 67 31.87 -45.91 -23.47
CA LEU A 67 30.78 -45.62 -22.54
C LEU A 67 31.16 -44.47 -21.56
N LEU A 68 32.38 -44.52 -21.01
CA LEU A 68 32.86 -43.50 -20.10
C LEU A 68 32.97 -42.14 -20.77
N ASN A 69 33.47 -42.10 -22.02
CA ASN A 69 33.54 -40.86 -22.79
C ASN A 69 32.14 -40.25 -23.05
N ALA A 70 31.15 -41.08 -23.41
CA ALA A 70 29.78 -40.66 -23.63
C ALA A 70 29.12 -40.14 -22.33
N LEU A 71 29.41 -40.78 -21.18
CA LEU A 71 28.92 -40.28 -19.88
C LEU A 71 29.60 -38.98 -19.48
N MET A 72 30.87 -38.76 -19.79
CA MET A 72 31.56 -37.49 -19.57
C MET A 72 30.98 -36.36 -20.45
N GLU A 73 30.67 -36.66 -21.72
CA GLU A 73 29.97 -35.70 -22.59
C GLU A 73 28.62 -35.30 -22.01
N LEU A 74 27.81 -36.27 -21.57
CA LEU A 74 26.52 -36.01 -20.92
C LEU A 74 26.69 -35.19 -19.64
N ALA A 75 27.72 -35.48 -18.81
CA ALA A 75 28.01 -34.73 -17.60
C ALA A 75 28.38 -33.27 -17.90
N MET A 76 29.13 -33.00 -18.96
CA MET A 76 29.43 -31.63 -19.40
C MET A 76 28.16 -30.89 -19.84
N ILE A 77 27.27 -31.53 -20.62
CA ILE A 77 26.02 -30.93 -21.07
C ILE A 77 25.11 -30.60 -19.87
N TYR A 78 24.97 -31.52 -18.93
CA TYR A 78 24.22 -31.23 -17.70
C TYR A 78 24.90 -30.12 -16.85
N GLY A 79 26.24 -30.10 -16.80
CA GLY A 79 26.99 -29.01 -16.16
C GLY A 79 26.65 -27.65 -16.73
N VAL A 80 26.60 -27.54 -18.06
CA VAL A 80 26.14 -26.31 -18.74
C VAL A 80 24.68 -25.99 -18.39
N GLY A 81 23.79 -26.98 -18.38
CA GLY A 81 22.39 -26.82 -17.99
C GLY A 81 22.21 -26.32 -16.57
N ILE A 82 23.00 -26.85 -15.61
CA ILE A 82 23.01 -26.42 -14.21
C ILE A 82 23.49 -24.97 -14.09
N LEU A 83 24.58 -24.60 -14.75
CA LEU A 83 25.11 -23.24 -14.76
C LEU A 83 24.12 -22.27 -15.38
N ALA A 84 23.45 -22.66 -16.47
CA ALA A 84 22.41 -21.86 -17.09
C ALA A 84 21.20 -21.65 -16.15
N THR A 85 20.77 -22.73 -15.46
CA THR A 85 19.69 -22.66 -14.47
C THR A 85 20.06 -21.74 -13.30
N TYR A 86 21.26 -21.88 -12.76
CA TYR A 86 21.76 -21.00 -11.70
C TYR A 86 21.80 -19.55 -12.18
N GLY A 87 22.33 -19.31 -13.39
CA GLY A 87 22.47 -17.97 -13.98
C GLY A 87 21.12 -17.27 -14.14
N PHE A 88 20.13 -17.92 -14.77
CA PHE A 88 18.85 -17.26 -14.96
C PHE A 88 18.12 -17.01 -13.62
N ASN A 89 18.17 -17.93 -12.67
CA ASN A 89 17.57 -17.70 -11.35
C ASN A 89 18.25 -16.54 -10.62
N ARG A 90 19.58 -16.43 -10.69
CA ARG A 90 20.32 -15.32 -10.07
C ARG A 90 19.97 -13.96 -10.67
N ILE A 91 19.84 -13.89 -11.99
CA ILE A 91 19.43 -12.67 -12.70
C ILE A 91 17.97 -12.33 -12.37
N MET A 92 17.07 -13.32 -12.31
CA MET A 92 15.67 -13.11 -11.98
C MET A 92 15.46 -12.50 -10.58
N VAL A 93 16.33 -12.85 -9.61
CA VAL A 93 16.32 -12.18 -8.29
C VAL A 93 16.59 -10.68 -8.44
N THR A 94 17.58 -10.30 -9.25
CA THR A 94 17.92 -8.89 -9.48
C THR A 94 16.77 -8.16 -10.18
N ILE A 95 16.19 -8.74 -11.23
CA ILE A 95 15.06 -8.16 -11.96
C ILE A 95 13.87 -7.97 -11.03
N SER A 96 13.48 -9.02 -10.28
CA SER A 96 12.28 -8.98 -9.45
C SER A 96 12.40 -7.98 -8.30
N LEU A 97 13.52 -8.00 -7.56
CA LEU A 97 13.73 -7.07 -6.45
C LEU A 97 13.91 -5.63 -6.93
N GLY A 98 14.59 -5.43 -8.06
CA GLY A 98 14.76 -4.09 -8.65
C GLY A 98 13.44 -3.51 -9.15
N THR A 99 12.60 -4.31 -9.84
CA THR A 99 11.25 -3.88 -10.24
C THR A 99 10.39 -3.53 -9.01
N LEU A 100 10.47 -4.37 -7.97
CA LEU A 100 9.71 -4.15 -6.75
C LEU A 100 10.13 -2.86 -6.02
N LYS A 101 11.46 -2.62 -5.98
CA LYS A 101 11.98 -1.37 -5.42
C LYS A 101 11.42 -0.18 -6.20
N HIS A 102 11.48 -0.20 -7.53
CA HIS A 102 10.98 0.88 -8.38
C HIS A 102 9.47 1.15 -8.14
N ILE A 103 8.65 0.09 -8.11
CA ILE A 103 7.21 0.22 -7.83
C ILE A 103 6.96 0.84 -6.44
N ARG A 104 7.72 0.42 -5.41
CA ARG A 104 7.57 0.99 -4.07
C ARG A 104 8.03 2.45 -3.99
N ASP A 105 9.11 2.78 -4.66
CA ASP A 105 9.62 4.16 -4.75
C ASP A 105 8.55 5.04 -5.43
N GLU A 106 8.06 4.64 -6.61
CA GLU A 106 7.01 5.36 -7.37
C GLU A 106 5.72 5.50 -6.55
N LEU A 107 5.28 4.41 -5.90
CA LEU A 107 4.08 4.42 -5.07
C LEU A 107 4.22 5.39 -3.89
N PHE A 108 5.39 5.42 -3.23
CA PHE A 108 5.63 6.29 -2.09
C PHE A 108 5.75 7.76 -2.52
N GLU A 109 6.50 8.04 -3.59
CA GLU A 109 6.62 9.39 -4.14
C GLU A 109 5.26 9.93 -4.56
N HIS A 110 4.46 9.12 -5.28
CA HIS A 110 3.13 9.53 -5.72
C HIS A 110 2.19 9.76 -4.53
N MET A 111 2.23 8.88 -3.52
CA MET A 111 1.40 9.02 -2.30
C MET A 111 1.62 10.37 -1.60
N GLN A 112 2.85 10.92 -1.63
CA GLN A 112 3.13 12.25 -1.06
C GLN A 112 2.49 13.41 -1.85
N THR A 113 2.07 13.17 -3.08
CA THR A 113 1.41 14.18 -3.93
C THR A 113 -0.12 14.12 -3.87
N LEU A 114 -0.69 13.12 -3.20
CA LEU A 114 -2.13 12.93 -3.15
C LEU A 114 -2.83 13.94 -2.24
N PRO A 115 -4.06 14.36 -2.58
CA PRO A 115 -4.84 15.25 -1.73
C PRO A 115 -5.26 14.55 -0.42
N LEU A 116 -5.47 15.34 0.65
CA LEU A 116 -5.89 14.81 1.94
C LEU A 116 -7.19 13.98 1.85
N ARG A 117 -8.07 14.32 0.92
CA ARG A 117 -9.30 13.57 0.62
C ARG A 117 -9.03 12.08 0.36
N PHE A 118 -7.90 11.74 -0.25
CA PHE A 118 -7.55 10.33 -0.50
C PHE A 118 -7.39 9.58 0.82
N PHE A 119 -6.66 10.16 1.79
CA PHE A 119 -6.42 9.55 3.10
C PHE A 119 -7.67 9.52 3.98
N ASP A 120 -8.57 10.50 3.84
CA ASP A 120 -9.84 10.54 4.57
C ASP A 120 -10.86 9.50 4.07
N THR A 121 -10.71 9.04 2.81
CA THR A 121 -11.64 8.09 2.18
C THR A 121 -11.13 6.67 2.09
N HIS A 122 -9.86 6.42 2.40
CA HIS A 122 -9.23 5.11 2.35
C HIS A 122 -8.68 4.72 3.72
N ALA A 123 -8.96 3.51 4.17
CA ALA A 123 -8.41 3.01 5.42
C ALA A 123 -6.88 2.85 5.31
N HIS A 124 -6.14 3.28 6.33
CA HIS A 124 -4.68 3.15 6.37
C HIS A 124 -4.21 1.70 6.19
N GLY A 125 -4.97 0.73 6.75
CA GLY A 125 -4.70 -0.70 6.59
C GLY A 125 -4.77 -1.17 5.13
N ASP A 126 -5.71 -0.64 4.34
CA ASP A 126 -5.84 -0.97 2.92
C ASP A 126 -4.63 -0.45 2.13
N ILE A 127 -4.20 0.79 2.39
CA ILE A 127 -3.00 1.38 1.78
C ILE A 127 -1.76 0.57 2.16
N MET A 128 -1.60 0.20 3.44
CA MET A 128 -0.50 -0.66 3.90
C MET A 128 -0.51 -2.04 3.25
N SER A 129 -1.69 -2.64 3.04
CA SER A 129 -1.82 -3.91 2.33
C SER A 129 -1.29 -3.84 0.90
N VAL A 130 -1.45 -2.70 0.21
CA VAL A 130 -0.88 -2.48 -1.12
C VAL A 130 0.65 -2.50 -1.06
N TYR A 131 1.27 -1.84 -0.06
CA TYR A 131 2.73 -1.82 0.10
C TYR A 131 3.33 -3.17 0.49
N THR A 132 2.60 -4.01 1.21
CA THR A 132 3.08 -5.29 1.75
C THR A 132 2.62 -6.47 0.90
N ASN A 133 1.31 -6.75 0.93
CA ASN A 133 0.74 -7.96 0.33
C ASN A 133 0.74 -7.91 -1.20
N ASP A 134 0.29 -6.79 -1.78
CA ASP A 134 0.16 -6.68 -3.24
C ASP A 134 1.52 -6.61 -3.92
N THR A 135 2.47 -5.87 -3.34
CA THR A 135 3.84 -5.87 -3.85
C THR A 135 4.49 -7.24 -3.73
N ASP A 136 4.21 -8.04 -2.69
CA ASP A 136 4.75 -9.39 -2.54
C ASP A 136 4.14 -10.37 -3.57
N THR A 137 2.85 -10.25 -3.90
CA THR A 137 2.25 -11.04 -4.98
C THR A 137 2.89 -10.74 -6.33
N LEU A 138 3.25 -9.48 -6.61
CA LEU A 138 4.01 -9.11 -7.81
C LEU A 138 5.43 -9.68 -7.79
N ARG A 139 6.09 -9.68 -6.65
CA ARG A 139 7.40 -10.33 -6.48
C ARG A 139 7.33 -11.81 -6.85
N GLN A 140 6.35 -12.53 -6.32
CA GLN A 140 6.14 -13.93 -6.59
C GLN A 140 5.86 -14.19 -8.09
N LEU A 141 5.05 -13.34 -8.71
CA LEU A 141 4.79 -13.41 -10.14
C LEU A 141 6.07 -13.28 -10.96
N ILE A 142 6.85 -12.21 -10.73
CA ILE A 142 8.03 -11.88 -11.52
C ILE A 142 9.16 -12.88 -11.24
N SER A 143 9.43 -13.22 -9.96
CA SER A 143 10.58 -14.06 -9.60
C SER A 143 10.36 -15.56 -9.85
N GLN A 144 9.11 -16.03 -9.79
CA GLN A 144 8.82 -17.47 -9.84
C GLN A 144 7.85 -17.82 -10.96
N SER A 145 6.66 -17.18 -11.02
CA SER A 145 5.59 -17.64 -11.91
C SER A 145 5.91 -17.42 -13.39
N ILE A 146 6.39 -16.24 -13.77
CA ILE A 146 6.76 -15.94 -15.17
C ILE A 146 7.90 -16.84 -15.64
N PRO A 147 9.06 -16.95 -14.94
CA PRO A 147 10.13 -17.86 -15.35
C PRO A 147 9.67 -19.31 -15.45
N GLN A 148 8.91 -19.80 -14.46
CA GLN A 148 8.40 -21.17 -14.45
C GLN A 148 7.50 -21.49 -15.63
N VAL A 149 6.61 -20.55 -15.99
CA VAL A 149 5.75 -20.70 -17.19
C VAL A 149 6.60 -20.73 -18.46
N ILE A 150 7.60 -19.86 -18.60
CA ILE A 150 8.50 -19.82 -19.77
C ILE A 150 9.30 -21.12 -19.85
N VAL A 151 9.91 -21.58 -18.75
CA VAL A 151 10.65 -22.86 -18.68
C VAL A 151 9.73 -24.02 -19.08
N SER A 152 8.52 -24.06 -18.52
CA SER A 152 7.55 -25.12 -18.81
C SER A 152 7.13 -25.13 -20.29
N LEU A 153 6.87 -23.98 -20.89
CA LEU A 153 6.53 -23.86 -22.32
C LEU A 153 7.71 -24.31 -23.20
N MET A 154 8.93 -23.84 -22.91
CA MET A 154 10.12 -24.24 -23.67
C MET A 154 10.38 -25.74 -23.55
N THR A 155 10.21 -26.33 -22.36
CA THR A 155 10.32 -27.76 -22.14
C THR A 155 9.27 -28.54 -22.94
N ILE A 156 7.98 -28.14 -22.88
CA ILE A 156 6.91 -28.79 -23.65
C ILE A 156 7.23 -28.76 -25.16
N VAL A 157 7.64 -27.61 -25.69
CA VAL A 157 7.97 -27.47 -27.13
C VAL A 157 9.15 -28.37 -27.49
N SER A 158 10.26 -28.30 -26.75
CA SER A 158 11.47 -29.08 -27.03
C SER A 158 11.23 -30.58 -26.91
N VAL A 159 10.51 -31.02 -25.86
CA VAL A 159 10.13 -32.42 -25.67
C VAL A 159 9.20 -32.91 -26.78
N THR A 160 8.21 -32.10 -27.16
CA THR A 160 7.28 -32.46 -28.27
C THR A 160 8.05 -32.68 -29.56
N ILE A 161 8.96 -31.77 -29.95
CA ILE A 161 9.79 -31.93 -31.14
C ILE A 161 10.60 -33.24 -31.03
N SER A 162 11.22 -33.51 -29.88
CA SER A 162 12.03 -34.74 -29.66
C SER A 162 11.19 -36.01 -29.75
N MET A 163 9.95 -35.99 -29.27
CA MET A 163 9.01 -37.11 -29.36
C MET A 163 8.64 -37.41 -30.81
N PHE A 164 8.39 -36.38 -31.64
CA PHE A 164 8.10 -36.57 -33.08
C PHE A 164 9.30 -37.13 -33.85
N ILE A 165 10.53 -36.72 -33.48
CA ILE A 165 11.76 -37.26 -34.06
C ILE A 165 11.92 -38.73 -33.71
N LEU A 166 11.57 -39.12 -32.47
CA LEU A 166 11.78 -40.47 -31.96
C LEU A 166 10.74 -41.46 -32.48
N ASN A 167 9.44 -41.14 -32.36
CA ASN A 167 8.34 -41.98 -32.82
C ASN A 167 7.01 -41.20 -32.90
N VAL A 168 6.49 -40.98 -34.10
CA VAL A 168 5.27 -40.20 -34.38
C VAL A 168 4.03 -40.79 -33.70
N PRO A 169 3.71 -42.09 -33.82
CA PRO A 169 2.52 -42.67 -33.19
C PRO A 169 2.48 -42.49 -31.66
N LEU A 170 3.60 -42.71 -30.96
CA LEU A 170 3.71 -42.54 -29.53
C LEU A 170 3.62 -41.05 -29.11
N ALA A 171 4.15 -40.16 -29.96
CA ALA A 171 4.01 -38.71 -29.74
C ALA A 171 2.54 -38.28 -29.74
N ILE A 172 1.75 -38.73 -30.74
CA ILE A 172 0.32 -38.46 -30.84
C ILE A 172 -0.43 -38.99 -29.60
N LEU A 173 -0.12 -40.22 -29.17
CA LEU A 173 -0.71 -40.80 -27.94
C LEU A 173 -0.45 -39.95 -26.72
N THR A 174 0.81 -39.53 -26.52
CA THR A 174 1.19 -38.67 -25.37
C THR A 174 0.52 -37.31 -25.41
N ILE A 175 0.44 -36.68 -26.60
CA ILE A 175 -0.23 -35.40 -26.77
C ILE A 175 -1.72 -35.53 -26.46
N ALA A 176 -2.39 -36.62 -26.86
CA ALA A 176 -3.80 -36.87 -26.55
C ALA A 176 -4.00 -36.95 -25.01
N CYS A 177 -3.12 -37.65 -24.30
CA CYS A 177 -3.16 -37.68 -22.83
C CYS A 177 -2.88 -36.28 -22.22
N GLY A 178 -1.96 -35.51 -22.79
CA GLY A 178 -1.70 -34.14 -22.37
C GLY A 178 -2.91 -33.20 -22.55
N LEU A 179 -3.61 -33.31 -23.67
CA LEU A 179 -4.86 -32.57 -23.90
C LEU A 179 -5.94 -32.94 -22.88
N LEU A 180 -6.04 -34.22 -22.52
CA LEU A 180 -6.92 -34.68 -21.44
C LEU A 180 -6.53 -34.08 -20.09
N MET A 181 -5.21 -33.99 -19.77
CA MET A 181 -4.73 -33.33 -18.57
C MET A 181 -5.12 -31.85 -18.53
N VAL A 182 -4.92 -31.11 -19.61
CA VAL A 182 -5.28 -29.70 -19.71
C VAL A 182 -6.78 -29.50 -19.55
N TYR A 183 -7.59 -30.33 -20.23
CA TYR A 183 -9.04 -30.28 -20.11
C TYR A 183 -9.54 -30.52 -18.68
N THR A 184 -9.03 -31.57 -18.02
CA THR A 184 -9.41 -31.91 -16.63
C THR A 184 -8.94 -30.83 -15.67
N SER A 185 -7.69 -30.32 -15.81
CA SER A 185 -7.18 -29.20 -15.00
C SER A 185 -8.06 -27.98 -15.12
N LYS A 186 -8.42 -27.55 -16.32
CA LYS A 186 -9.30 -26.40 -16.56
C LYS A 186 -10.66 -26.56 -15.89
N LYS A 187 -11.26 -27.74 -15.97
CA LYS A 187 -12.58 -28.03 -15.36
C LYS A 187 -12.55 -28.02 -13.84
N ILE A 188 -11.51 -28.60 -13.25
CA ILE A 188 -11.33 -28.65 -11.78
C ILE A 188 -10.98 -27.26 -11.24
N SER A 189 -10.03 -26.54 -11.86
CA SER A 189 -9.64 -25.19 -11.44
C SER A 189 -10.80 -24.19 -11.52
N ALA A 190 -11.65 -24.25 -12.55
CA ALA A 190 -12.83 -23.40 -12.64
C ALA A 190 -13.84 -23.65 -11.51
N LYS A 191 -13.96 -24.89 -11.03
CA LYS A 191 -14.82 -25.25 -9.92
C LYS A 191 -14.18 -24.86 -8.58
N SER A 192 -12.88 -25.11 -8.41
CA SER A 192 -12.10 -24.72 -7.24
C SER A 192 -12.16 -23.20 -7.00
N GLY A 193 -12.01 -22.39 -8.03
CA GLY A 193 -12.05 -20.92 -7.93
C GLY A 193 -13.31 -20.38 -7.29
N LYS A 194 -14.48 -20.97 -7.55
CA LYS A 194 -15.75 -20.57 -6.92
C LYS A 194 -15.75 -20.81 -5.41
N TYR A 195 -15.21 -21.95 -4.98
CA TYR A 195 -15.12 -22.29 -3.57
C TYR A 195 -14.06 -21.46 -2.83
N PHE A 196 -12.95 -21.10 -3.49
CA PHE A 196 -11.98 -20.19 -2.91
C PHE A 196 -12.56 -18.79 -2.66
N ILE A 197 -13.38 -18.28 -3.57
CA ILE A 197 -14.08 -16.99 -3.37
C ILE A 197 -15.02 -17.08 -2.16
N ALA A 198 -15.76 -18.20 -2.03
CA ALA A 198 -16.62 -18.42 -0.87
C ALA A 198 -15.83 -18.51 0.44
N GLN A 199 -14.70 -19.22 0.44
CA GLN A 199 -13.78 -19.31 1.57
C GLN A 199 -13.25 -17.94 1.98
N GLN A 200 -12.77 -17.13 1.04
CA GLN A 200 -12.28 -15.78 1.32
C GLN A 200 -13.36 -14.88 1.93
N LYS A 201 -14.60 -15.01 1.46
CA LYS A 201 -15.71 -14.28 2.05
C LYS A 201 -15.96 -14.68 3.51
N GLN A 202 -15.97 -15.98 3.81
CA GLN A 202 -16.17 -16.46 5.19
C GLN A 202 -15.00 -16.12 6.10
N LEU A 203 -13.76 -16.17 5.58
CA LEU A 203 -12.56 -15.71 6.32
C LEU A 203 -12.66 -14.22 6.69
N GLY A 204 -13.19 -13.38 5.78
CA GLY A 204 -13.45 -11.98 6.08
C GLY A 204 -14.50 -11.79 7.18
N VAL A 205 -15.57 -12.61 7.20
CA VAL A 205 -16.58 -12.59 8.26
C VAL A 205 -15.98 -13.00 9.60
N GLU A 206 -15.19 -14.08 9.62
CA GLU A 206 -14.53 -14.55 10.85
C GLU A 206 -13.55 -13.51 11.41
N ASN A 207 -12.70 -12.93 10.57
CA ASN A 207 -11.76 -11.90 10.99
C ASN A 207 -12.47 -10.68 11.58
N GLY A 208 -13.55 -10.19 10.92
CA GLY A 208 -14.36 -9.10 11.45
C GLY A 208 -15.01 -9.42 12.79
N PHE A 209 -15.50 -10.65 12.96
CA PHE A 209 -16.06 -11.11 14.24
C PHE A 209 -15.00 -11.14 15.34
N ILE A 210 -13.78 -11.67 15.04
CA ILE A 210 -12.67 -11.70 16.01
C ILE A 210 -12.27 -10.27 16.41
N GLU A 211 -12.14 -9.36 15.46
CA GLU A 211 -11.82 -7.95 15.69
C GLU A 211 -12.85 -7.30 16.62
N GLU A 212 -14.15 -7.44 16.32
CA GLU A 212 -15.26 -6.95 17.14
C GLU A 212 -15.21 -7.51 18.58
N MET A 213 -14.97 -8.82 18.73
CA MET A 213 -14.87 -9.46 20.06
C MET A 213 -13.63 -9.01 20.84
N MET A 214 -12.52 -8.74 20.15
CA MET A 214 -11.30 -8.21 20.77
C MET A 214 -11.50 -6.77 21.25
N GLU A 215 -12.06 -5.91 20.43
CA GLU A 215 -12.38 -4.52 20.79
C GLU A 215 -13.41 -4.47 21.92
N GLY A 216 -14.46 -5.32 21.83
CA GLY A 216 -15.52 -5.47 22.82
C GLY A 216 -15.14 -6.28 24.07
N SER A 217 -13.89 -6.76 24.21
CA SER A 217 -13.50 -7.71 25.26
C SER A 217 -13.82 -7.24 26.69
N LYS A 218 -13.67 -5.93 26.98
CA LYS A 218 -14.04 -5.36 28.28
C LYS A 218 -15.54 -5.44 28.55
N VAL A 219 -16.35 -5.21 27.51
CA VAL A 219 -17.82 -5.27 27.58
C VAL A 219 -18.26 -6.71 27.82
N ILE A 220 -17.70 -7.66 27.06
CA ILE A 220 -17.97 -9.10 27.22
C ILE A 220 -17.69 -9.54 28.65
N LYS A 221 -16.53 -9.11 29.21
CA LYS A 221 -16.11 -9.44 30.58
C LYS A 221 -17.03 -8.86 31.63
N VAL A 222 -17.43 -7.58 31.50
CA VAL A 222 -18.30 -6.89 32.47
C VAL A 222 -19.69 -7.52 32.50
N PHE A 223 -20.20 -7.93 31.34
CA PHE A 223 -21.53 -8.56 31.23
C PHE A 223 -21.51 -10.09 31.32
N THR A 224 -20.34 -10.72 31.47
CA THR A 224 -20.15 -12.18 31.57
C THR A 224 -20.77 -12.93 30.38
N HIS A 225 -20.59 -12.42 29.15
CA HIS A 225 -21.15 -13.00 27.93
C HIS A 225 -20.16 -13.88 27.15
N GLU A 226 -19.08 -14.40 27.80
CA GLU A 226 -18.06 -15.22 27.16
C GLU A 226 -18.64 -16.48 26.51
N GLU A 227 -19.55 -17.18 27.20
CA GLU A 227 -20.15 -18.39 26.65
C GLU A 227 -21.01 -18.12 25.40
N GLN A 228 -21.70 -16.97 25.37
CA GLN A 228 -22.48 -16.61 24.19
C GLN A 228 -21.55 -16.25 23.03
N SER A 229 -20.49 -15.48 23.28
CA SER A 229 -19.49 -15.12 22.27
C SER A 229 -18.82 -16.36 21.67
N ILE A 230 -18.54 -17.39 22.49
CA ILE A 230 -18.00 -18.68 22.01
C ILE A 230 -18.99 -19.37 21.08
N LYS A 231 -20.28 -19.44 21.45
CA LYS A 231 -21.30 -20.07 20.61
C LYS A 231 -21.50 -19.36 19.27
N ASP A 232 -21.43 -18.01 19.28
CA ASP A 232 -21.55 -17.21 18.08
C ASP A 232 -20.33 -17.39 17.19
N PHE A 233 -19.13 -17.46 17.78
CA PHE A 233 -17.89 -17.78 17.07
C PHE A 233 -17.94 -19.18 16.43
N ASP A 234 -18.43 -20.20 17.14
CA ASP A 234 -18.54 -21.55 16.61
C ASP A 234 -19.37 -21.58 15.31
N GLN A 235 -20.48 -20.82 15.25
CA GLN A 235 -21.30 -20.74 14.02
C GLN A 235 -20.53 -20.12 12.84
N VAL A 236 -19.77 -19.06 13.11
CA VAL A 236 -18.96 -18.38 12.08
C VAL A 236 -17.82 -19.29 11.62
N ASN A 237 -17.15 -19.97 12.56
CA ASN A 237 -16.05 -20.89 12.29
C ASN A 237 -16.54 -22.16 11.55
N ASP A 238 -17.71 -22.69 11.88
CA ASP A 238 -18.34 -23.82 11.15
C ASP A 238 -18.62 -23.45 9.69
N ALA A 239 -19.12 -22.24 9.43
CA ALA A 239 -19.35 -21.75 8.07
C ALA A 239 -18.02 -21.60 7.29
N LEU A 240 -16.94 -21.11 7.94
CA LEU A 240 -15.60 -21.06 7.34
C LEU A 240 -15.05 -22.46 7.11
N PHE A 241 -15.24 -23.39 8.05
CA PHE A 241 -14.82 -24.78 7.91
C PHE A 241 -15.45 -25.44 6.67
N GLU A 242 -16.79 -25.34 6.49
CA GLU A 242 -17.47 -25.89 5.31
C GLU A 242 -16.95 -25.29 4.00
N ALA A 243 -16.79 -23.96 3.95
CA ALA A 243 -16.28 -23.27 2.77
C ALA A 243 -14.82 -23.69 2.47
N SER A 244 -13.98 -23.79 3.51
CA SER A 244 -12.58 -24.19 3.42
C SER A 244 -12.42 -25.67 3.03
N ALA A 245 -13.22 -26.56 3.60
CA ALA A 245 -13.23 -27.98 3.27
C ALA A 245 -13.57 -28.19 1.78
N ASN A 246 -14.59 -27.49 1.27
CA ASN A 246 -14.95 -27.55 -0.14
C ASN A 246 -13.86 -27.00 -1.06
N ALA A 247 -13.29 -25.83 -0.73
CA ALA A 247 -12.20 -25.21 -1.51
C ALA A 247 -10.97 -26.12 -1.57
N ASN A 248 -10.52 -26.62 -0.43
CA ASN A 248 -9.35 -27.48 -0.32
C ASN A 248 -9.57 -28.87 -0.96
N THR A 249 -10.77 -29.43 -0.89
CA THR A 249 -11.08 -30.69 -1.58
C THR A 249 -10.81 -30.59 -3.07
N PHE A 250 -11.32 -29.56 -3.74
CA PHE A 250 -11.10 -29.38 -5.18
C PHE A 250 -9.64 -28.97 -5.51
N ALA A 251 -9.00 -28.18 -4.67
CA ALA A 251 -7.60 -27.82 -4.85
C ALA A 251 -6.66 -29.02 -4.73
N ASN A 252 -6.84 -29.82 -3.68
CA ASN A 252 -5.96 -30.95 -3.39
C ASN A 252 -6.19 -32.17 -4.30
N VAL A 253 -7.37 -32.31 -4.91
CA VAL A 253 -7.67 -33.38 -5.87
C VAL A 253 -7.06 -33.09 -7.26
N LEU A 254 -6.77 -31.83 -7.61
CA LEU A 254 -6.21 -31.46 -8.91
C LEU A 254 -4.90 -32.18 -9.21
N MET A 255 -3.91 -32.06 -8.32
CA MET A 255 -2.57 -32.63 -8.54
C MET A 255 -2.58 -34.16 -8.64
N PRO A 256 -3.22 -34.92 -7.73
CA PRO A 256 -3.36 -36.38 -7.88
C PRO A 256 -4.01 -36.80 -9.20
N ILE A 257 -5.05 -36.09 -9.67
CA ILE A 257 -5.70 -36.44 -10.95
C ILE A 257 -4.73 -36.22 -12.11
N VAL A 258 -4.07 -35.06 -12.18
CA VAL A 258 -3.10 -34.74 -13.22
C VAL A 258 -1.94 -35.74 -13.22
N MET A 259 -1.38 -36.06 -12.04
CA MET A 259 -0.33 -37.05 -11.91
C MET A 259 -0.76 -38.46 -12.35
N ASN A 260 -1.96 -38.89 -11.96
CA ASN A 260 -2.47 -40.22 -12.37
C ASN A 260 -2.73 -40.32 -13.87
N ILE A 261 -3.23 -39.26 -14.53
CA ILE A 261 -3.32 -39.22 -15.99
C ILE A 261 -1.90 -39.35 -16.61
N GLY A 262 -0.89 -38.70 -16.00
CA GLY A 262 0.51 -38.85 -16.39
C GLY A 262 1.03 -40.28 -16.25
N TYR A 263 0.71 -40.96 -15.15
CA TYR A 263 1.04 -42.37 -14.96
C TYR A 263 0.32 -43.31 -15.95
N ILE A 264 -0.95 -43.04 -16.23
CA ILE A 264 -1.70 -43.78 -17.26
C ILE A 264 -1.04 -43.58 -18.62
N SER A 265 -0.67 -42.32 -18.99
CA SER A 265 0.09 -42.04 -20.21
C SER A 265 1.39 -42.79 -20.26
N TYR A 266 2.14 -42.82 -19.16
CA TYR A 266 3.41 -43.58 -19.05
C TYR A 266 3.21 -45.10 -19.31
N VAL A 267 2.20 -45.70 -18.68
CA VAL A 267 1.87 -47.13 -18.86
C VAL A 267 1.43 -47.41 -20.30
N LEU A 268 0.55 -46.55 -20.89
CA LEU A 268 0.12 -46.69 -22.28
C LEU A 268 1.32 -46.62 -23.25
N VAL A 269 2.22 -45.66 -23.06
CA VAL A 269 3.47 -45.55 -23.85
C VAL A 269 4.35 -46.76 -23.69
N ALA A 270 4.50 -47.28 -22.46
CA ALA A 270 5.28 -48.50 -22.20
C ALA A 270 4.70 -49.72 -22.92
N VAL A 271 3.39 -49.97 -22.80
CA VAL A 271 2.72 -51.11 -23.43
C VAL A 271 2.75 -51.01 -24.95
N VAL A 272 2.26 -49.89 -25.50
CA VAL A 272 2.22 -49.68 -26.96
C VAL A 272 3.62 -49.64 -27.56
N GLY A 273 4.57 -49.01 -26.90
CA GLY A 273 5.96 -48.94 -27.30
C GLY A 273 6.62 -50.33 -27.30
N SER A 274 6.35 -51.18 -26.31
CA SER A 274 6.85 -52.54 -26.27
C SER A 274 6.29 -53.40 -27.42
N VAL A 275 4.97 -53.25 -27.72
CA VAL A 275 4.38 -53.93 -28.89
C VAL A 275 5.01 -53.47 -30.20
N PHE A 276 5.29 -52.16 -30.34
CA PHE A 276 5.97 -51.63 -31.54
C PHE A 276 7.40 -52.12 -31.65
N ALA A 277 8.16 -52.20 -30.59
CA ALA A 277 9.53 -52.69 -30.59
C ALA A 277 9.60 -54.20 -30.93
N LEU A 278 8.72 -55.03 -30.34
CA LEU A 278 8.67 -56.46 -30.60
C LEU A 278 8.27 -56.79 -32.04
N ASN A 279 7.43 -55.93 -32.66
CA ASN A 279 7.01 -56.12 -34.06
C ASN A 279 7.83 -55.31 -35.07
N ASN A 280 8.93 -54.67 -34.65
CA ASN A 280 9.73 -53.76 -35.48
C ASN A 280 8.92 -52.65 -36.16
N ILE A 281 7.85 -52.19 -35.55
CA ILE A 281 7.00 -51.10 -36.09
C ILE A 281 7.71 -49.77 -35.85
N ALA A 282 7.86 -48.99 -36.93
CA ALA A 282 8.47 -47.65 -36.93
C ALA A 282 9.90 -47.58 -36.35
N GLY A 283 10.67 -48.70 -36.44
CA GLY A 283 12.09 -48.75 -36.02
C GLY A 283 12.34 -48.46 -34.53
N LEU A 284 11.35 -48.69 -33.68
CA LEU A 284 11.50 -48.45 -32.24
C LEU A 284 12.36 -49.53 -31.58
N THR A 285 13.38 -49.06 -30.84
CA THR A 285 14.34 -49.90 -30.11
C THR A 285 14.04 -49.89 -28.61
N LEU A 286 14.71 -50.74 -27.84
CA LEU A 286 14.62 -50.77 -26.36
C LEU A 286 15.06 -49.42 -25.75
N GLY A 287 16.18 -48.88 -26.24
CA GLY A 287 16.65 -47.55 -25.84
C GLY A 287 15.67 -46.45 -26.26
N GLY A 288 15.04 -46.60 -27.44
CA GLY A 288 14.01 -45.71 -27.92
C GLY A 288 12.78 -45.65 -27.00
N ILE A 289 12.33 -46.80 -26.44
CA ILE A 289 11.23 -46.83 -25.45
C ILE A 289 11.66 -46.13 -24.17
N ALA A 290 12.87 -46.44 -23.64
CA ALA A 290 13.37 -45.84 -22.42
C ALA A 290 13.45 -44.29 -22.53
N ALA A 291 14.02 -43.81 -23.63
CA ALA A 291 14.07 -42.37 -23.93
C ALA A 291 12.65 -41.73 -24.04
N PHE A 292 11.74 -42.43 -24.72
CA PHE A 292 10.36 -41.93 -24.87
C PHE A 292 9.59 -41.86 -23.55
N LEU A 293 9.78 -42.82 -22.65
CA LEU A 293 9.23 -42.82 -21.31
C LEU A 293 9.75 -41.65 -20.47
N GLN A 294 11.02 -41.31 -20.62
CA GLN A 294 11.59 -40.12 -19.96
C GLN A 294 11.06 -38.84 -20.57
N LEU A 295 10.92 -38.75 -21.90
CA LEU A 295 10.29 -37.61 -22.57
C LEU A 295 8.81 -37.44 -22.18
N ASN A 296 8.06 -38.56 -22.01
CA ASN A 296 6.68 -38.53 -21.53
C ASN A 296 6.56 -37.83 -20.17
N ARG A 297 7.48 -38.13 -19.23
CA ARG A 297 7.55 -37.39 -17.95
C ARG A 297 7.90 -35.91 -18.15
N GLY A 298 8.87 -35.62 -19.01
CA GLY A 298 9.26 -34.26 -19.38
C GLY A 298 8.16 -33.46 -20.05
N PHE A 299 7.16 -34.13 -20.69
CA PHE A 299 5.99 -33.50 -21.26
C PHE A 299 4.85 -33.27 -20.24
N THR A 300 4.58 -34.26 -19.36
CA THR A 300 3.45 -34.23 -18.44
C THR A 300 3.66 -33.34 -17.23
N ASN A 301 4.87 -33.34 -16.65
CA ASN A 301 5.19 -32.55 -15.46
C ASN A 301 5.01 -31.02 -15.63
N PRO A 302 5.49 -30.39 -16.71
CA PRO A 302 5.31 -28.95 -16.93
C PRO A 302 3.84 -28.52 -17.05
N ILE A 303 2.94 -29.38 -17.55
CA ILE A 303 1.50 -29.10 -17.61
C ILE A 303 0.94 -28.90 -16.21
N GLY A 304 1.32 -29.75 -15.24
CA GLY A 304 0.95 -29.60 -13.85
C GLY A 304 1.51 -28.31 -13.23
N GLN A 305 2.78 -28.00 -13.50
CA GLN A 305 3.43 -26.77 -13.01
C GLN A 305 2.75 -25.50 -13.51
N ILE A 306 2.42 -25.40 -14.80
CA ILE A 306 1.67 -24.26 -15.36
C ILE A 306 0.32 -24.11 -14.64
N SER A 307 -0.39 -25.22 -14.42
CA SER A 307 -1.68 -25.19 -13.73
C SER A 307 -1.62 -24.60 -12.33
N MET A 308 -0.51 -24.85 -11.59
CA MET A 308 -0.29 -24.28 -10.27
C MET A 308 -0.03 -22.77 -10.28
N GLN A 309 0.58 -22.24 -11.35
CA GLN A 309 0.90 -20.82 -11.48
C GLN A 309 -0.33 -19.95 -11.77
N LEU A 310 -1.46 -20.53 -12.18
CA LEU A 310 -2.65 -19.75 -12.55
C LEU A 310 -3.19 -18.89 -11.39
N ASN A 311 -3.19 -19.44 -10.18
CA ASN A 311 -3.65 -18.70 -9.00
C ASN A 311 -2.71 -17.52 -8.67
N ALA A 312 -1.40 -17.71 -8.76
CA ALA A 312 -0.43 -16.64 -8.54
C ALA A 312 -0.60 -15.50 -9.56
N VAL A 313 -0.89 -15.83 -10.83
CA VAL A 313 -1.17 -14.83 -11.87
C VAL A 313 -2.45 -14.04 -11.55
N ILE A 314 -3.52 -14.70 -11.11
CA ILE A 314 -4.79 -14.04 -10.75
C ILE A 314 -4.59 -13.11 -9.55
N MET A 315 -3.90 -13.56 -8.50
CA MET A 315 -3.60 -12.74 -7.33
C MET A 315 -2.72 -11.53 -7.68
N ALA A 316 -1.72 -11.73 -8.50
CA ALA A 316 -0.85 -10.66 -8.96
C ALA A 316 -1.58 -9.65 -9.86
N ASP A 317 -2.56 -10.07 -10.68
CA ASP A 317 -3.39 -9.14 -11.47
C ASP A 317 -4.26 -8.27 -10.56
N ALA A 318 -4.85 -8.85 -9.52
CA ALA A 318 -5.61 -8.11 -8.52
C ALA A 318 -4.73 -7.12 -7.74
N GLY A 319 -3.53 -7.54 -7.30
CA GLY A 319 -2.57 -6.68 -6.63
C GLY A 319 -2.07 -5.55 -7.53
N ALA A 320 -1.73 -5.85 -8.78
CA ALA A 320 -1.31 -4.85 -9.76
C ALA A 320 -2.41 -3.78 -9.98
N LYS A 321 -3.68 -4.16 -10.02
CA LYS A 321 -4.78 -3.21 -10.16
C LYS A 321 -4.82 -2.23 -9.00
N ARG A 322 -4.75 -2.71 -7.75
CA ARG A 322 -4.77 -1.84 -6.56
C ARG A 322 -3.55 -0.92 -6.50
N ILE A 323 -2.38 -1.41 -6.86
CA ILE A 323 -1.16 -0.59 -6.93
C ILE A 323 -1.34 0.55 -7.93
N TYR A 324 -1.78 0.24 -9.17
CA TYR A 324 -1.95 1.28 -10.19
C TYR A 324 -3.19 2.16 -9.96
N GLU A 325 -4.20 1.70 -9.22
CA GLU A 325 -5.28 2.57 -8.74
C GLU A 325 -4.76 3.71 -7.88
N ILE A 326 -3.77 3.43 -7.01
CA ILE A 326 -3.12 4.49 -6.23
C ILE A 326 -2.22 5.36 -7.12
N ILE A 327 -1.35 4.75 -7.93
CA ILE A 327 -0.39 5.48 -8.79
C ILE A 327 -1.11 6.36 -9.83
N ASP A 328 -2.24 5.91 -10.37
CA ASP A 328 -3.01 6.63 -11.37
C ASP A 328 -4.03 7.63 -10.74
N THR A 329 -4.13 7.72 -9.41
CA THR A 329 -4.96 8.73 -8.73
C THR A 329 -4.38 10.11 -8.99
N GLU A 330 -5.24 11.09 -9.27
CA GLU A 330 -4.79 12.44 -9.57
C GLU A 330 -4.11 13.09 -8.35
N SER A 331 -2.92 13.65 -8.57
CA SER A 331 -2.19 14.41 -7.56
C SER A 331 -2.99 15.66 -7.13
N GLU A 332 -2.68 16.19 -5.97
CA GLU A 332 -3.27 17.45 -5.51
C GLU A 332 -2.99 18.57 -6.51
N VAL A 333 -4.05 19.14 -7.07
CA VAL A 333 -3.94 20.25 -8.05
C VAL A 333 -3.50 21.52 -7.32
N ASP A 334 -2.45 22.17 -7.83
CA ASP A 334 -1.99 23.47 -7.35
C ASP A 334 -1.70 24.41 -8.52
N ASP A 335 -2.72 25.20 -8.87
CA ASP A 335 -2.65 26.21 -9.93
C ASP A 335 -2.23 27.60 -9.40
N GLY A 336 -1.73 27.66 -8.15
CA GLY A 336 -1.28 28.91 -7.51
C GLY A 336 -0.11 29.54 -8.23
N VAL A 337 -0.14 30.85 -8.41
CA VAL A 337 0.93 31.66 -9.02
C VAL A 337 1.60 32.58 -8.01
N VAL A 338 0.97 32.84 -6.88
CA VAL A 338 1.49 33.69 -5.80
C VAL A 338 2.41 32.86 -4.91
N THR A 339 3.59 33.37 -4.65
CA THR A 339 4.61 32.71 -3.82
C THR A 339 4.92 33.52 -2.57
N LEU A 340 5.44 32.87 -1.54
CA LEU A 340 5.86 33.49 -0.29
C LEU A 340 7.37 33.75 -0.36
N GLU A 341 7.77 35.03 -0.22
CA GLU A 341 9.16 35.46 -0.25
C GLU A 341 9.56 36.13 1.06
N GLN A 342 10.77 35.85 1.52
CA GLN A 342 11.36 36.53 2.67
C GLN A 342 12.03 37.82 2.19
N ILE A 343 11.56 38.96 2.71
CA ILE A 343 12.11 40.28 2.34
C ILE A 343 13.34 40.62 3.18
N ASP A 344 13.26 40.35 4.48
CA ASP A 344 14.36 40.45 5.43
C ASP A 344 14.23 39.39 6.53
N HIS A 345 15.09 39.45 7.55
CA HIS A 345 15.21 38.39 8.57
C HIS A 345 13.87 38.05 9.26
N ASP A 346 12.94 39.01 9.39
CA ASP A 346 11.70 38.85 10.12
C ASP A 346 10.45 39.15 9.30
N HIS A 347 10.59 39.62 8.06
CA HIS A 347 9.45 40.05 7.25
C HIS A 347 9.29 39.19 5.99
N TRP A 348 8.07 38.71 5.82
CA TRP A 348 7.64 37.93 4.67
C TRP A 348 6.59 38.71 3.87
N ALA A 349 6.53 38.48 2.56
CA ALA A 349 5.50 39.02 1.68
C ALA A 349 5.07 38.02 0.63
N TRP A 350 3.88 38.20 0.17
CA TRP A 350 3.35 37.53 -1.00
C TRP A 350 3.87 38.20 -2.26
N HIS A 351 4.60 37.49 -3.08
CA HIS A 351 4.96 37.91 -4.43
C HIS A 351 3.81 37.55 -5.37
N HIS A 352 3.03 38.56 -5.77
CA HIS A 352 1.85 38.41 -6.60
C HIS A 352 2.13 38.91 -8.01
N PRO A 353 2.40 38.02 -8.99
CA PRO A 353 2.59 38.41 -10.38
C PRO A 353 1.27 38.93 -10.95
N ARG A 354 1.29 40.18 -11.44
CA ARG A 354 0.11 40.80 -12.05
C ARG A 354 0.15 40.71 -13.57
N PRO A 355 -0.99 40.55 -14.27
CA PRO A 355 -1.04 40.47 -15.74
C PRO A 355 -0.41 41.65 -16.46
N ASN A 356 -0.28 42.79 -15.76
CA ASN A 356 0.28 44.04 -16.31
C ASN A 356 1.81 44.10 -16.29
N GLY A 357 2.51 43.02 -15.90
CA GLY A 357 3.97 42.94 -15.81
C GLY A 357 4.58 43.74 -14.65
N LYS A 358 3.80 44.21 -13.69
CA LYS A 358 4.25 44.78 -12.42
C LYS A 358 3.91 43.80 -11.31
N ASP A 359 4.92 43.11 -10.79
CA ASP A 359 4.77 42.25 -9.63
C ASP A 359 4.47 43.10 -8.39
N GLU A 360 3.55 42.63 -7.58
CA GLU A 360 3.14 43.28 -6.35
C GLU A 360 3.62 42.46 -5.15
N LEU A 361 4.31 43.12 -4.21
CA LEU A 361 4.66 42.53 -2.92
C LEU A 361 3.63 42.95 -1.89
N VAL A 362 2.83 41.99 -1.42
CA VAL A 362 1.83 42.18 -0.37
C VAL A 362 2.39 41.67 0.95
N PRO A 363 2.57 42.54 1.97
CA PRO A 363 3.12 42.10 3.25
C PRO A 363 2.28 40.98 3.88
N LEU A 364 2.92 39.94 4.40
CA LEU A 364 2.30 38.86 5.13
C LEU A 364 1.88 39.35 6.53
N ARG A 365 0.58 39.54 6.75
CA ARG A 365 0.02 40.07 8.00
C ARG A 365 -0.92 39.13 8.73
N GLY A 366 -1.57 38.20 7.99
CA GLY A 366 -2.52 37.27 8.56
C GLY A 366 -3.96 37.75 8.58
N ASP A 367 -4.38 38.62 7.61
CA ASP A 367 -5.80 38.96 7.40
C ASP A 367 -6.49 37.85 6.61
N VAL A 368 -7.39 37.10 7.25
CA VAL A 368 -8.11 35.99 6.60
C VAL A 368 -9.59 36.29 6.56
N ARG A 369 -10.20 36.16 5.37
CA ARG A 369 -11.64 36.44 5.17
C ARG A 369 -12.32 35.34 4.38
N PHE A 370 -13.55 35.04 4.79
CA PHE A 370 -14.49 34.16 4.09
C PHE A 370 -15.68 35.02 3.65
N GLU A 371 -16.10 34.88 2.41
CA GLU A 371 -17.26 35.59 1.85
C GLU A 371 -18.20 34.59 1.16
N ASN A 372 -19.38 34.42 1.73
CA ASN A 372 -20.46 33.55 1.21
C ASN A 372 -20.00 32.12 0.85
N VAL A 373 -19.17 31.54 1.70
CA VAL A 373 -18.55 30.23 1.44
C VAL A 373 -19.53 29.09 1.65
N ASN A 374 -19.68 28.29 0.60
CA ASN A 374 -20.42 27.02 0.64
C ASN A 374 -19.46 25.86 0.39
N PHE A 375 -19.61 24.79 1.18
CA PHE A 375 -18.71 23.65 1.10
C PHE A 375 -19.38 22.30 1.41
N SER A 376 -18.94 21.28 0.66
CA SER A 376 -19.32 19.87 0.81
C SER A 376 -18.11 18.97 0.63
N TYR A 377 -17.91 17.98 1.49
CA TYR A 377 -16.93 16.91 1.25
C TYR A 377 -17.40 15.96 0.14
N ASN A 378 -18.71 15.68 0.13
CA ASN A 378 -19.39 14.90 -0.91
C ASN A 378 -20.51 15.74 -1.53
N PRO A 379 -20.78 15.62 -2.84
CA PRO A 379 -21.83 16.39 -3.52
C PRO A 379 -23.22 16.27 -2.89
N ASP A 380 -23.50 15.12 -2.25
CA ASP A 380 -24.84 14.82 -1.72
C ASP A 380 -25.11 15.43 -0.33
N LYS A 381 -24.07 15.95 0.36
CA LYS A 381 -24.21 16.49 1.72
C LYS A 381 -23.41 17.77 1.90
N GLN A 382 -24.09 18.88 1.85
CA GLN A 382 -23.48 20.18 2.17
C GLN A 382 -23.21 20.30 3.67
N ILE A 383 -22.05 20.87 4.01
CA ILE A 383 -21.56 21.01 5.39
C ILE A 383 -21.54 22.48 5.83
N LEU A 384 -21.13 23.39 4.96
CA LEU A 384 -21.14 24.83 5.25
C LEU A 384 -22.07 25.55 4.30
N PHE A 385 -22.83 26.47 4.84
CA PHE A 385 -23.86 27.24 4.14
C PHE A 385 -23.61 28.72 4.35
N ASP A 386 -23.27 29.44 3.28
CA ASP A 386 -23.14 30.90 3.24
C ASP A 386 -22.30 31.50 4.39
N VAL A 387 -21.15 30.82 4.67
CA VAL A 387 -20.27 31.20 5.78
C VAL A 387 -19.47 32.44 5.41
N SER A 388 -19.67 33.52 6.20
CA SER A 388 -18.94 34.79 6.08
C SER A 388 -18.33 35.16 7.42
N LEU A 389 -16.99 35.27 7.46
CA LEU A 389 -16.21 35.65 8.64
C LEU A 389 -14.96 36.42 8.24
N PHE A 390 -14.37 37.12 9.19
CA PHE A 390 -13.06 37.73 9.01
C PHE A 390 -12.23 37.68 10.30
N ALA A 391 -10.92 37.56 10.16
CA ALA A 391 -9.94 37.75 11.21
C ALA A 391 -8.92 38.77 10.75
N LYS A 392 -8.82 39.89 11.46
CA LYS A 392 -7.77 40.89 11.23
C LYS A 392 -6.45 40.42 11.83
N PRO A 393 -5.29 40.95 11.36
CA PRO A 393 -4.01 40.64 11.94
C PRO A 393 -3.99 40.76 13.46
N GLY A 394 -3.52 39.73 14.14
CA GLY A 394 -3.42 39.66 15.59
C GLY A 394 -4.71 39.35 16.33
N GLN A 395 -5.84 39.09 15.64
CA GLN A 395 -7.12 38.75 16.29
C GLN A 395 -7.21 37.24 16.60
N LYS A 396 -7.83 36.94 17.73
CA LYS A 396 -8.19 35.58 18.15
C LYS A 396 -9.69 35.34 17.89
N ILE A 397 -9.98 34.39 17.01
CA ILE A 397 -11.33 33.99 16.64
C ILE A 397 -11.62 32.60 17.23
N ALA A 398 -12.64 32.46 18.05
CA ALA A 398 -13.09 31.20 18.61
C ALA A 398 -14.28 30.64 17.84
N PHE A 399 -14.22 29.36 17.47
CA PHE A 399 -15.36 28.61 16.92
C PHE A 399 -16.01 27.78 18.02
N VAL A 400 -17.30 27.95 18.22
CA VAL A 400 -18.10 27.27 19.24
C VAL A 400 -19.34 26.64 18.58
N GLY A 401 -19.75 25.47 19.06
CA GLY A 401 -20.91 24.74 18.53
C GLY A 401 -20.80 23.25 18.76
N ALA A 402 -21.89 22.52 18.58
CA ALA A 402 -21.92 21.07 18.75
C ALA A 402 -20.99 20.34 17.79
N THR A 403 -20.69 19.09 18.10
CA THR A 403 -19.94 18.20 17.20
C THR A 403 -20.66 18.07 15.86
N GLY A 404 -19.92 18.18 14.76
CA GLY A 404 -20.49 18.18 13.41
C GLY A 404 -21.05 19.53 12.93
N ALA A 405 -20.98 20.61 13.71
CA ALA A 405 -21.45 21.95 13.31
C ALA A 405 -20.63 22.60 12.18
N GLY A 406 -19.46 22.05 11.79
CA GLY A 406 -18.61 22.57 10.72
C GLY A 406 -17.34 23.29 11.18
N LYS A 407 -17.01 23.28 12.48
CA LYS A 407 -15.82 23.95 13.04
C LYS A 407 -14.51 23.50 12.38
N THR A 408 -14.21 22.21 12.39
CA THR A 408 -13.01 21.61 11.76
C THR A 408 -13.02 21.79 10.24
N THR A 409 -14.19 21.86 9.62
CA THR A 409 -14.31 22.13 8.18
C THR A 409 -13.77 23.52 7.83
N ILE A 410 -14.08 24.55 8.63
CA ILE A 410 -13.55 25.90 8.43
C ILE A 410 -12.02 25.90 8.51
N THR A 411 -11.43 25.24 9.50
CA THR A 411 -9.97 25.16 9.65
C THR A 411 -9.31 24.38 8.50
N ASN A 412 -9.95 23.33 7.99
CA ASN A 412 -9.48 22.60 6.81
C ASN A 412 -9.48 23.48 5.55
N LEU A 413 -10.46 24.40 5.42
CA LEU A 413 -10.53 25.33 4.30
C LEU A 413 -9.49 26.46 4.41
N ILE A 414 -9.14 26.92 5.61
CA ILE A 414 -8.05 27.90 5.81
C ILE A 414 -6.72 27.30 5.33
N ASN A 415 -6.46 26.00 5.63
CA ASN A 415 -5.27 25.28 5.16
C ASN A 415 -5.34 24.88 3.68
N ARG A 416 -6.46 25.16 3.02
CA ARG A 416 -6.73 24.72 1.65
C ARG A 416 -6.43 23.22 1.44
N PHE A 417 -6.84 22.38 2.42
CA PHE A 417 -6.86 20.93 2.25
C PHE A 417 -7.97 20.50 1.29
N TYR A 418 -8.98 21.33 1.17
CA TYR A 418 -10.12 21.19 0.25
C TYR A 418 -10.40 22.53 -0.41
N ASP A 419 -10.85 22.52 -1.67
CA ASP A 419 -11.29 23.70 -2.39
C ASP A 419 -12.81 23.88 -2.25
N ILE A 420 -13.25 25.13 -2.09
CA ILE A 420 -14.66 25.50 -1.91
C ILE A 420 -15.46 25.41 -3.21
N GLN A 421 -16.77 25.12 -3.11
CA GLN A 421 -17.67 25.06 -4.27
C GLN A 421 -18.14 26.46 -4.69
N SER A 422 -18.41 27.36 -3.74
CA SER A 422 -18.79 28.74 -4.05
C SER A 422 -18.38 29.71 -2.94
N GLY A 423 -18.37 30.99 -3.21
CA GLY A 423 -17.83 32.03 -2.35
C GLY A 423 -16.35 32.29 -2.61
N SER A 424 -15.70 33.02 -1.70
CA SER A 424 -14.26 33.29 -1.75
C SER A 424 -13.63 33.19 -0.37
N ILE A 425 -12.35 32.78 -0.33
CA ILE A 425 -11.50 32.87 0.85
C ILE A 425 -10.27 33.67 0.45
N THR A 426 -10.00 34.74 1.20
CA THR A 426 -8.84 35.59 0.93
C THR A 426 -7.88 35.59 2.11
N TYR A 427 -6.59 35.67 1.81
CA TYR A 427 -5.51 35.84 2.75
C TYR A 427 -4.69 37.07 2.35
N ASP A 428 -4.63 38.07 3.25
CA ASP A 428 -4.07 39.41 3.00
C ASP A 428 -4.64 40.06 1.73
N GLY A 429 -5.94 39.83 1.45
CA GLY A 429 -6.63 40.35 0.27
C GLY A 429 -6.37 39.55 -1.03
N ILE A 430 -5.62 38.47 -0.99
CA ILE A 430 -5.33 37.57 -2.14
C ILE A 430 -6.24 36.34 -2.01
N ASP A 431 -6.94 35.97 -3.10
CA ASP A 431 -7.68 34.69 -3.13
C ASP A 431 -6.73 33.52 -2.90
N VAL A 432 -7.04 32.68 -1.91
CA VAL A 432 -6.19 31.51 -1.56
C VAL A 432 -6.00 30.54 -2.72
N LYS A 433 -6.90 30.55 -3.72
CA LYS A 433 -6.75 29.76 -4.95
C LYS A 433 -5.57 30.21 -5.81
N LEU A 434 -5.19 31.48 -5.71
CA LEU A 434 -4.04 32.04 -6.44
C LEU A 434 -2.71 31.82 -5.72
N ILE A 435 -2.73 31.49 -4.43
CA ILE A 435 -1.52 31.24 -3.65
C ILE A 435 -1.11 29.77 -3.82
N LYS A 436 0.18 29.52 -4.05
CA LYS A 436 0.72 28.14 -4.05
C LYS A 436 0.44 27.46 -2.71
N LYS A 437 -0.11 26.24 -2.75
CA LYS A 437 -0.51 25.52 -1.53
C LYS A 437 0.64 25.31 -0.54
N ALA A 438 1.85 25.02 -1.05
CA ALA A 438 3.04 24.87 -0.21
C ALA A 438 3.37 26.18 0.53
N ASP A 439 3.29 27.32 -0.14
CA ASP A 439 3.59 28.64 0.42
C ASP A 439 2.47 29.09 1.38
N LEU A 440 1.20 28.83 1.05
CA LEU A 440 0.09 29.07 1.95
C LEU A 440 0.28 28.30 3.27
N ARG A 441 0.52 26.98 3.18
CA ARG A 441 0.71 26.11 4.35
C ARG A 441 1.96 26.47 5.16
N LYS A 442 3.03 26.96 4.51
CA LYS A 442 4.22 27.46 5.20
C LYS A 442 3.95 28.70 6.06
N SER A 443 2.96 29.53 5.68
CA SER A 443 2.54 30.73 6.44
C SER A 443 1.58 30.40 7.58
N LEU A 444 1.11 29.16 7.70
CA LEU A 444 0.15 28.70 8.70
C LEU A 444 0.80 27.75 9.69
N GLY A 445 0.46 27.85 10.97
CA GLY A 445 0.80 26.85 11.98
C GLY A 445 -0.45 26.13 12.45
N ILE A 446 -0.34 24.85 12.69
CA ILE A 446 -1.46 24.04 13.18
C ILE A 446 -1.05 23.25 14.41
N VAL A 447 -1.90 23.28 15.44
CA VAL A 447 -1.82 22.39 16.60
C VAL A 447 -3.11 21.60 16.64
N LEU A 448 -3.00 20.30 16.35
CA LEU A 448 -4.13 19.37 16.31
C LEU A 448 -4.43 18.77 17.67
N GLN A 449 -5.67 18.33 17.86
CA GLN A 449 -6.11 17.57 19.03
C GLN A 449 -5.29 16.28 19.21
N ASP A 450 -5.20 15.49 18.13
CA ASP A 450 -4.39 14.27 18.11
C ASP A 450 -2.99 14.61 17.63
N THR A 451 -2.04 14.59 18.55
CA THR A 451 -0.65 14.89 18.24
C THR A 451 0.06 13.67 17.70
N ASN A 452 0.40 13.71 16.42
CA ASN A 452 1.25 12.71 15.79
C ASN A 452 2.72 13.10 15.91
N LEU A 453 3.52 12.23 16.57
CA LEU A 453 4.97 12.34 16.62
C LEU A 453 5.60 11.30 15.70
N PHE A 454 6.72 11.69 15.10
CA PHE A 454 7.48 10.81 14.21
C PHE A 454 8.56 10.07 14.97
N THR A 455 8.91 8.87 14.51
CA THR A 455 10.07 8.15 15.03
C THR A 455 11.34 8.97 14.76
N GLY A 456 12.06 9.31 15.85
CA GLY A 456 13.22 10.19 15.84
C GLY A 456 13.44 10.78 17.23
N THR A 457 14.37 11.71 17.36
CA THR A 457 14.61 12.39 18.64
C THR A 457 13.51 13.42 18.94
N ILE A 458 13.41 13.85 20.18
CA ILE A 458 12.56 15.00 20.57
C ILE A 458 12.97 16.25 19.78
N MET A 459 14.28 16.47 19.62
CA MET A 459 14.82 17.58 18.83
C MET A 459 14.31 17.53 17.38
N ASP A 460 14.35 16.36 16.72
CA ASP A 460 13.86 16.18 15.35
C ASP A 460 12.37 16.47 15.25
N ASN A 461 11.59 16.03 16.24
CA ASN A 461 10.15 16.28 16.31
C ASN A 461 9.80 17.75 16.47
N ILE A 462 10.56 18.53 17.20
CA ILE A 462 10.39 20.00 17.30
C ILE A 462 10.82 20.66 16.00
N ARG A 463 12.01 20.28 15.47
CA ARG A 463 12.57 20.82 14.22
C ARG A 463 11.70 20.52 13.00
N TYR A 464 10.79 19.54 13.08
CA TYR A 464 9.84 19.24 12.01
C TYR A 464 8.99 20.45 11.60
N GLY A 465 8.76 21.41 12.50
CA GLY A 465 8.08 22.67 12.18
C GLY A 465 8.87 23.58 11.22
N ARG A 466 10.21 23.55 11.29
CA ARG A 466 11.13 24.24 10.39
C ARG A 466 12.44 23.47 10.35
N LEU A 467 12.69 22.76 9.24
CA LEU A 467 13.80 21.78 9.13
C LEU A 467 15.20 22.39 9.22
N ASP A 468 15.35 23.67 8.90
CA ASP A 468 16.60 24.44 8.97
C ASP A 468 16.80 25.16 10.31
N ALA A 469 15.92 24.97 11.28
CA ALA A 469 16.05 25.57 12.61
C ALA A 469 17.26 25.02 13.36
N SER A 470 18.00 25.93 14.03
CA SER A 470 19.12 25.54 14.90
C SER A 470 18.62 24.87 16.18
N ASP A 471 19.55 24.21 16.91
CA ASP A 471 19.23 23.59 18.19
C ASP A 471 18.78 24.65 19.22
N GLU A 472 19.39 25.84 19.19
CA GLU A 472 19.06 26.95 20.08
C GLU A 472 17.64 27.46 19.80
N GLU A 473 17.23 27.56 18.53
CA GLU A 473 15.87 27.96 18.14
C GLU A 473 14.84 26.91 18.57
N CYS A 474 15.14 25.63 18.42
CA CYS A 474 14.29 24.55 18.88
C CYS A 474 14.14 24.53 20.41
N ILE A 475 15.24 24.79 21.15
CA ILE A 475 15.23 24.93 22.61
C ILE A 475 14.43 26.17 23.03
N ALA A 476 14.58 27.29 22.35
CA ALA A 476 13.79 28.49 22.61
C ALA A 476 12.27 28.24 22.40
N ALA A 477 11.91 27.59 21.29
CA ALA A 477 10.54 27.18 21.01
C ALA A 477 9.98 26.25 22.09
N SER A 478 10.78 25.29 22.56
CA SER A 478 10.36 24.39 23.64
C SER A 478 10.16 25.10 24.98
N LYS A 479 10.96 26.14 25.28
CA LYS A 479 10.75 26.99 26.48
C LYS A 479 9.48 27.80 26.38
N LEU A 480 9.19 28.38 25.18
CA LEU A 480 7.94 29.08 24.93
C LEU A 480 6.73 28.16 25.15
N ALA A 481 6.81 26.94 24.63
CA ALA A 481 5.76 25.95 24.76
C ALA A 481 5.66 25.30 26.16
N ASN A 482 6.47 25.69 27.13
CA ASN A 482 6.62 25.03 28.43
C ASN A 482 7.03 23.53 28.35
N ALA A 483 7.61 23.09 27.25
CA ALA A 483 8.08 21.71 27.05
C ALA A 483 9.47 21.45 27.64
N HIS A 484 10.32 22.48 27.75
CA HIS A 484 11.73 22.35 28.11
C HIS A 484 11.97 21.63 29.47
N GLU A 485 11.13 21.91 30.47
CA GLU A 485 11.35 21.34 31.80
C GLU A 485 11.13 19.83 31.84
N PHE A 486 10.05 19.31 31.19
CA PHE A 486 9.88 17.86 31.16
C PHE A 486 10.95 17.17 30.29
N ILE A 487 11.38 17.81 29.17
CA ILE A 487 12.42 17.28 28.30
C ILE A 487 13.72 17.06 29.05
N LYS A 488 14.14 18.03 29.89
CA LYS A 488 15.35 17.91 30.74
C LYS A 488 15.32 16.74 31.70
N HIS A 489 14.15 16.33 32.15
CA HIS A 489 14.00 15.21 33.10
C HIS A 489 14.01 13.84 32.42
N LEU A 490 14.02 13.79 31.07
CA LEU A 490 14.20 12.55 30.33
C LEU A 490 15.68 12.13 30.35
N GLU A 491 15.95 10.83 30.27
CA GLU A 491 17.28 10.25 30.40
C GLU A 491 18.30 10.84 29.42
N HIS A 492 17.87 11.15 28.17
CA HIS A 492 18.73 11.74 27.14
C HIS A 492 18.28 13.15 26.72
N GLY A 493 17.40 13.80 27.48
CA GLY A 493 16.92 15.14 27.20
C GLY A 493 16.33 15.26 25.77
N TYR A 494 16.84 16.20 24.98
CA TYR A 494 16.41 16.41 23.58
C TYR A 494 16.78 15.28 22.62
N ASP A 495 17.79 14.46 22.96
CA ASP A 495 18.22 13.30 22.18
C ASP A 495 17.40 12.04 22.52
N THR A 496 16.42 12.14 23.39
CA THR A 496 15.52 11.04 23.71
C THR A 496 14.76 10.60 22.48
N MET A 497 14.89 9.30 22.12
CA MET A 497 14.22 8.71 20.98
C MET A 497 12.72 8.49 21.25
N ILE A 498 11.90 8.89 20.29
CA ILE A 498 10.46 8.67 20.26
C ILE A 498 10.17 7.56 19.24
N TYR A 499 9.30 6.62 19.63
CA TYR A 499 8.82 5.51 18.80
C TYR A 499 7.29 5.47 18.82
N ALA A 500 6.68 4.82 17.82
CA ALA A 500 5.26 4.50 17.79
C ALA A 500 4.34 5.68 18.14
N GLY A 501 4.55 6.84 17.50
CA GLY A 501 3.69 8.02 17.73
C GLY A 501 3.85 8.69 19.11
N GLY A 502 4.86 8.28 19.92
CA GLY A 502 5.13 8.85 21.22
C GLY A 502 4.33 8.21 22.37
N GLU A 503 3.99 6.92 22.27
CA GLU A 503 3.25 6.18 23.32
C GLU A 503 3.94 6.21 24.70
N SER A 504 5.26 6.40 24.74
CA SER A 504 6.03 6.54 25.97
C SER A 504 5.82 7.89 26.67
N LEU A 505 5.23 8.87 26.00
CA LEU A 505 4.94 10.20 26.53
C LEU A 505 3.46 10.32 26.92
N SER A 506 3.18 11.11 27.97
CA SER A 506 1.80 11.46 28.31
C SER A 506 1.16 12.31 27.18
N GLN A 507 -0.16 12.34 27.11
CA GLN A 507 -0.89 13.14 26.11
C GLN A 507 -0.50 14.63 26.22
N GLY A 508 -0.39 15.18 27.42
CA GLY A 508 0.04 16.56 27.63
C GLY A 508 1.47 16.82 27.14
N GLN A 509 2.41 15.89 27.40
CA GLN A 509 3.79 16.00 26.88
C GLN A 509 3.82 16.01 25.35
N ARG A 510 3.05 15.12 24.69
CA ARG A 510 2.92 15.14 23.22
C ARG A 510 2.37 16.48 22.73
N GLN A 511 1.35 17.01 23.41
CA GLN A 511 0.76 18.32 23.04
C GLN A 511 1.75 19.47 23.21
N LEU A 512 2.55 19.49 24.27
CA LEU A 512 3.62 20.48 24.45
C LEU A 512 4.66 20.42 23.32
N LEU A 513 5.00 19.23 22.82
CA LEU A 513 5.89 19.08 21.66
C LEU A 513 5.23 19.60 20.37
N SER A 514 3.91 19.40 20.19
CA SER A 514 3.18 19.97 19.05
C SER A 514 3.15 21.49 19.08
N ILE A 515 2.97 22.08 20.27
CA ILE A 515 3.07 23.54 20.47
C ILE A 515 4.48 24.03 20.15
N ALA A 516 5.54 23.33 20.62
CA ALA A 516 6.93 23.68 20.31
C ALA A 516 7.23 23.58 18.81
N ARG A 517 6.67 22.59 18.10
CA ARG A 517 6.74 22.44 16.64
C ARG A 517 6.10 23.64 15.92
N ALA A 518 4.94 24.10 16.37
CA ALA A 518 4.31 25.29 15.81
C ALA A 518 5.08 26.58 16.17
N ALA A 519 5.69 26.64 17.37
CA ALA A 519 6.48 27.78 17.80
C ALA A 519 7.76 27.97 16.97
N VAL A 520 8.49 26.89 16.63
CA VAL A 520 9.71 26.97 15.83
C VAL A 520 9.43 27.41 14.39
N ALA A 521 8.26 27.06 13.86
CA ALA A 521 7.81 27.51 12.53
C ALA A 521 7.50 29.01 12.48
N ASN A 522 7.15 29.62 13.62
CA ASN A 522 6.85 31.05 13.82
C ASN A 522 5.87 31.65 12.78
N PRO A 523 4.71 31.04 12.52
CA PRO A 523 3.78 31.50 11.51
C PRO A 523 2.96 32.72 12.01
N PRO A 524 2.51 33.65 11.13
CA PRO A 524 1.63 34.78 11.50
C PRO A 524 0.19 34.35 11.79
N VAL A 525 -0.24 33.19 11.29
CA VAL A 525 -1.58 32.65 11.52
C VAL A 525 -1.49 31.27 12.17
N LEU A 526 -2.24 31.06 13.22
CA LEU A 526 -2.32 29.79 13.95
C LEU A 526 -3.73 29.20 13.88
N ILE A 527 -3.80 27.90 13.74
CA ILE A 527 -5.00 27.09 13.84
C ILE A 527 -4.83 26.12 14.99
N LEU A 528 -5.70 26.22 15.98
CA LEU A 528 -5.62 25.43 17.20
C LEU A 528 -6.89 24.62 17.37
N ASP A 529 -6.75 23.29 17.49
CA ASP A 529 -7.83 22.40 17.86
C ASP A 529 -7.65 21.96 19.32
N GLU A 530 -8.47 22.53 20.21
CA GLU A 530 -8.30 22.46 21.66
C GLU A 530 -9.15 21.35 22.26
N ALA A 531 -8.74 20.10 22.16
CA ALA A 531 -9.34 19.03 22.93
C ALA A 531 -8.35 18.45 23.95
N THR A 532 -8.61 18.71 25.22
CA THR A 532 -7.77 18.32 26.34
C THR A 532 -8.53 17.46 27.35
N SER A 533 -9.58 16.79 26.93
CA SER A 533 -10.50 16.04 27.80
C SER A 533 -9.88 14.88 28.61
N SER A 534 -8.60 14.54 28.34
CA SER A 534 -7.91 13.39 28.95
C SER A 534 -6.60 13.75 29.66
N ILE A 535 -6.37 15.05 29.99
CA ILE A 535 -5.14 15.52 30.62
C ILE A 535 -5.44 15.90 32.07
N ASP A 536 -4.52 15.58 32.99
CA ASP A 536 -4.66 16.01 34.39
C ASP A 536 -4.60 17.55 34.52
N THR A 537 -5.25 18.11 35.54
CA THR A 537 -5.43 19.55 35.73
C THR A 537 -4.11 20.33 35.82
N HIS A 538 -3.02 19.71 36.32
CA HIS A 538 -1.74 20.40 36.44
C HIS A 538 -1.06 20.53 35.07
N THR A 539 -0.98 19.44 34.33
CA THR A 539 -0.42 19.40 32.95
C THR A 539 -1.26 20.26 32.04
N GLU A 540 -2.59 20.24 32.20
CA GLU A 540 -3.52 21.07 31.47
C GLU A 540 -3.20 22.57 31.55
N ARG A 541 -2.90 23.06 32.78
CA ARG A 541 -2.49 24.46 32.99
C ARG A 541 -1.19 24.80 32.26
N ILE A 542 -0.20 23.89 32.29
CA ILE A 542 1.10 24.08 31.62
C ILE A 542 0.91 24.16 30.10
N VAL A 543 0.06 23.30 29.53
CA VAL A 543 -0.30 23.29 28.11
C VAL A 543 -1.00 24.61 27.74
N GLN A 544 -1.96 25.06 28.55
CA GLN A 544 -2.68 26.30 28.30
C GLN A 544 -1.77 27.52 28.32
N GLU A 545 -0.87 27.61 29.31
CA GLU A 545 0.13 28.69 29.40
C GLU A 545 1.07 28.70 28.15
N GLY A 546 1.45 27.50 27.66
CA GLY A 546 2.23 27.37 26.42
C GLY A 546 1.45 27.84 25.19
N MET A 547 0.18 27.46 25.10
CA MET A 547 -0.72 27.89 24.04
C MET A 547 -0.92 29.42 24.05
N ASP A 548 -1.18 30.01 25.23
CA ASP A 548 -1.41 31.46 25.37
C ASP A 548 -0.16 32.24 24.89
N LYS A 549 1.04 31.82 25.27
CA LYS A 549 2.29 32.42 24.78
C LYS A 549 2.48 32.26 23.27
N LEU A 550 2.11 31.09 22.72
CA LEU A 550 2.18 30.86 21.28
C LEU A 550 1.22 31.77 20.51
N MET A 551 0.05 32.10 21.07
CA MET A 551 -0.97 32.93 20.42
C MET A 551 -0.62 34.42 20.39
N GLU A 552 0.25 34.91 21.26
CA GLU A 552 0.59 36.35 21.37
C GLU A 552 1.06 36.94 20.05
N GLY A 553 0.42 38.05 19.62
CA GLY A 553 0.79 38.79 18.42
C GLY A 553 0.43 38.15 17.09
N ARG A 554 -0.26 37.00 17.10
CA ARG A 554 -0.66 36.26 15.90
C ARG A 554 -2.15 36.27 15.66
N THR A 555 -2.56 36.08 14.40
CA THR A 555 -3.96 35.80 14.07
C THR A 555 -4.25 34.34 14.43
N VAL A 556 -5.28 34.09 15.23
CA VAL A 556 -5.55 32.78 15.79
C VAL A 556 -6.98 32.34 15.48
N PHE A 557 -7.10 31.15 14.92
CA PHE A 557 -8.37 30.44 14.82
C PHE A 557 -8.34 29.27 15.79
N VAL A 558 -9.26 29.28 16.77
CA VAL A 558 -9.31 28.22 17.78
C VAL A 558 -10.67 27.52 17.76
N ILE A 559 -10.64 26.19 17.67
CA ILE A 559 -11.81 25.36 17.96
C ILE A 559 -11.83 25.18 19.46
N ALA A 560 -12.66 25.98 20.13
CA ALA A 560 -12.62 26.09 21.57
C ALA A 560 -13.58 25.11 22.23
N HIS A 561 -13.03 24.30 23.12
CA HIS A 561 -13.76 23.40 24.02
C HIS A 561 -13.72 23.90 25.48
N ARG A 562 -13.02 25.01 25.75
CA ARG A 562 -12.85 25.60 27.08
C ARG A 562 -13.43 26.99 27.18
N LEU A 563 -14.11 27.24 28.29
CA LEU A 563 -14.69 28.54 28.60
C LEU A 563 -13.64 29.67 28.67
N SER A 564 -12.45 29.41 29.23
CA SER A 564 -11.36 30.39 29.34
C SER A 564 -10.86 30.87 27.97
N THR A 565 -10.67 29.94 27.03
CA THR A 565 -10.20 30.24 25.68
C THR A 565 -11.27 31.03 24.89
N ILE A 566 -12.55 30.68 25.09
CA ILE A 566 -13.70 31.37 24.48
C ILE A 566 -13.81 32.80 24.98
N GLN A 567 -13.76 33.01 26.31
CA GLN A 567 -13.92 34.32 26.95
C GLN A 567 -12.86 35.33 26.51
N ASN A 568 -11.62 34.88 26.33
CA ASN A 568 -10.47 35.71 25.97
C ASN A 568 -10.30 35.88 24.45
N SER A 569 -11.32 35.55 23.65
CA SER A 569 -11.28 35.72 22.19
C SER A 569 -11.87 37.06 21.77
N ASP A 570 -11.25 37.70 20.76
CA ASP A 570 -11.72 38.97 20.20
C ASP A 570 -13.08 38.84 19.51
N ALA A 571 -13.32 37.68 18.90
CA ALA A 571 -14.61 37.33 18.33
C ALA A 571 -14.93 35.85 18.51
N ILE A 572 -16.18 35.56 18.78
CA ILE A 572 -16.72 34.21 18.92
C ILE A 572 -17.70 33.99 17.80
N MET A 573 -17.51 32.89 17.05
CA MET A 573 -18.41 32.45 15.98
C MET A 573 -19.17 31.21 16.48
N VAL A 574 -20.48 31.35 16.66
CA VAL A 574 -21.32 30.21 17.07
C VAL A 574 -21.85 29.53 15.81
N LEU A 575 -21.48 28.27 15.66
CA LEU A 575 -21.88 27.43 14.52
C LEU A 575 -22.99 26.47 14.92
N GLU A 576 -24.01 26.37 14.06
CA GLU A 576 -25.06 25.37 14.15
C GLU A 576 -25.43 24.88 12.74
N GLN A 577 -25.34 23.58 12.51
CA GLN A 577 -25.68 22.94 11.23
C GLN A 577 -25.04 23.61 10.00
N GLY A 578 -23.78 24.02 10.10
CA GLY A 578 -23.02 24.62 9.00
C GLY A 578 -23.27 26.13 8.79
N HIS A 579 -24.03 26.77 9.63
CA HIS A 579 -24.28 28.21 9.59
C HIS A 579 -23.61 28.92 10.77
N ILE A 580 -23.12 30.14 10.58
CA ILE A 580 -22.78 31.05 11.68
C ILE A 580 -24.07 31.75 12.13
N ILE A 581 -24.59 31.35 13.30
CA ILE A 581 -25.86 31.86 13.84
C ILE A 581 -25.69 33.07 14.75
N GLU A 582 -24.52 33.16 15.43
CA GLU A 582 -24.20 34.31 16.28
C GLU A 582 -22.70 34.65 16.11
N ARG A 583 -22.37 35.93 16.21
CA ARG A 583 -21.00 36.42 16.23
C ARG A 583 -20.87 37.65 17.12
N GLY A 584 -19.81 37.78 17.89
CA GLY A 584 -19.55 38.91 18.78
C GLY A 584 -18.44 38.56 19.78
N ASN A 585 -18.18 39.49 20.69
CA ASN A 585 -17.33 39.18 21.85
C ASN A 585 -18.16 38.52 22.96
N HIS A 586 -17.47 38.04 23.99
CA HIS A 586 -18.09 37.34 25.11
C HIS A 586 -19.22 38.12 25.78
N GLU A 587 -19.00 39.42 26.08
CA GLU A 587 -19.98 40.24 26.77
C GLU A 587 -21.24 40.51 25.92
N ASP A 588 -21.04 40.78 24.63
CA ASP A 588 -22.14 41.06 23.70
C ASP A 588 -23.04 39.86 23.47
N LEU A 589 -22.43 38.67 23.34
CA LEU A 589 -23.18 37.43 23.16
C LEU A 589 -23.93 37.00 24.44
N LEU A 590 -23.36 37.26 25.62
CA LEU A 590 -24.08 37.04 26.88
C LEU A 590 -25.32 37.93 27.00
N LYS A 591 -25.22 39.22 26.59
CA LYS A 591 -26.35 40.15 26.59
C LYS A 591 -27.47 39.73 25.63
N GLN A 592 -27.13 39.11 24.52
CA GLN A 592 -28.11 38.61 23.52
C GLN A 592 -28.96 37.46 24.05
N LYS A 593 -28.46 36.70 25.06
CA LYS A 593 -29.13 35.52 25.65
C LYS A 593 -29.51 34.46 24.60
N GLY A 594 -28.72 34.36 23.55
CA GLY A 594 -28.90 33.42 22.46
C GLY A 594 -28.29 32.02 22.73
N LYS A 595 -27.85 31.34 21.69
CA LYS A 595 -27.27 30.00 21.76
C LYS A 595 -25.98 29.99 22.57
N TYR A 596 -25.11 31.01 22.38
CA TYR A 596 -23.89 31.18 23.18
C TYR A 596 -24.16 31.25 24.68
N TYR A 597 -25.19 32.03 25.08
CA TYR A 597 -25.58 32.13 26.49
C TYR A 597 -26.00 30.75 27.04
N GLN A 598 -26.77 29.98 26.27
CA GLN A 598 -27.20 28.64 26.67
C GLN A 598 -26.03 27.70 26.85
N LEU A 599 -25.06 27.70 25.91
CA LEU A 599 -23.81 26.90 26.00
C LEU A 599 -22.95 27.31 27.21
N TYR A 600 -22.85 28.63 27.45
CA TYR A 600 -22.05 29.15 28.55
C TYR A 600 -22.64 28.85 29.95
N THR A 601 -23.97 28.90 30.08
CA THR A 601 -24.65 28.65 31.38
C THR A 601 -24.89 27.18 31.67
N GLY A 602 -24.41 26.28 30.84
CA GLY A 602 -24.58 24.82 31.00
C GLY A 602 -26.00 24.33 30.72
N ALA A 603 -26.84 25.18 30.07
CA ALA A 603 -28.18 24.75 29.64
C ALA A 603 -28.15 23.77 28.43
N PHE A 604 -26.98 23.65 27.78
CA PHE A 604 -26.64 22.63 26.77
C PHE A 604 -25.21 22.19 26.99
N GLU A 605 -24.95 20.88 26.96
CA GLU A 605 -23.60 20.33 26.98
C GLU A 605 -22.92 20.57 25.62
N LEU A 606 -21.62 20.91 25.66
CA LEU A 606 -20.73 20.95 24.49
C LEU A 606 -20.24 19.52 24.23
N ASP A 607 -21.13 18.59 23.82
CA ASP A 607 -20.74 17.24 23.46
C ASP A 607 -19.97 17.19 22.13
#